data_2836cf3264bbbd2a6c17e9938904c464
#
_entry.id   2836cf3264bbbd2a6c17e9938904c464
#
_cell.length_a   1.000
_cell.length_b   1.000
_cell.length_c   1.000
_cell.angle_alpha   90.00
_cell.angle_beta   90.00
_cell.angle_gamma   90.00
#
_symmetry.space_group_name_H-M   'P 1'
#
loop_
_entity.id
_entity.type
_entity.pdbx_description
1 polymer ?
#
loop_
_entity_poly.entity_id
_entity_poly.type
_entity_poly.pdbx_seq_one_letter_code
_entity_poly.pdbx_strand_id
1 'polypeptide(L)'
;IARLGAEVVGVEGSEALVERAYANAARNGLRGRCEFHAANLFETTEDSLAALGRLDKLLIDPPREGAIAVVKAIDPSRGPSRIVYVSCNPATLARDAAVLVHEKGYRLAAAGIANMFPQTSHVESVALFERDPEACGGAV
;
A
#
# COMPACT_ATOMS: atom_id res chain seq x y z
N ILE A 1 8.36 3.32 10.46
CA ILE A 1 7.04 3.98 10.59
C ILE A 1 6.65 3.97 12.08
N ALA A 2 6.43 2.84 12.75
CA ALA A 2 6.00 2.75 14.15
C ALA A 2 6.93 3.50 15.14
N ARG A 3 8.25 3.50 14.91
CA ARG A 3 9.22 4.29 15.74
C ARG A 3 8.99 5.80 15.71
N LEU A 4 8.29 6.29 14.69
CA LEU A 4 7.93 7.71 14.54
C LEU A 4 6.57 8.04 15.16
N GLY A 5 5.98 7.10 15.90
CA GLY A 5 4.76 7.32 16.66
C GLY A 5 3.46 6.84 16.00
N ALA A 6 3.51 6.31 14.78
CA ALA A 6 2.32 5.77 14.11
C ALA A 6 1.91 4.40 14.70
N GLU A 7 0.62 4.13 14.68
CA GLU A 7 0.09 2.77 14.76
C GLU A 7 0.17 2.14 13.37
N VAL A 8 0.58 0.87 13.31
CA VAL A 8 0.86 0.18 12.04
C VAL A 8 0.09 -1.12 12.00
N VAL A 9 -0.71 -1.30 10.96
CA VAL A 9 -1.28 -2.58 10.58
C VAL A 9 -0.52 -3.09 9.37
N GLY A 10 0.07 -4.27 9.46
CA GLY A 10 0.77 -4.95 8.37
C GLY A 10 0.00 -6.17 7.90
N VAL A 11 -0.10 -6.36 6.59
CA VAL A 11 -0.71 -7.53 5.98
C VAL A 11 0.31 -8.22 5.10
N GLU A 12 0.48 -9.53 5.29
CA GLU A 12 1.49 -10.34 4.61
C GLU A 12 0.90 -11.72 4.29
N GLY A 13 1.21 -12.28 3.12
CA GLY A 13 0.68 -13.58 2.70
C GLY A 13 1.27 -14.79 3.44
N SER A 14 2.43 -14.63 4.06
CA SER A 14 3.15 -15.69 4.76
C SER A 14 2.97 -15.59 6.28
N GLU A 15 2.36 -16.60 6.90
CA GLU A 15 2.26 -16.69 8.36
C GLU A 15 3.62 -16.63 9.06
N ALA A 16 4.64 -17.29 8.51
CA ALA A 16 5.99 -17.26 9.06
C ALA A 16 6.61 -15.85 9.05
N LEU A 17 6.30 -15.03 8.03
CA LEU A 17 6.74 -13.64 7.97
C LEU A 17 5.94 -12.75 8.93
N VAL A 18 4.67 -13.03 9.16
CA VAL A 18 3.84 -12.36 10.18
C VAL A 18 4.41 -12.63 11.58
N GLU A 19 4.72 -13.89 11.92
CA GLU A 19 5.36 -14.23 13.19
C GLU A 19 6.70 -13.50 13.38
N ARG A 20 7.51 -13.45 12.32
CA ARG A 20 8.79 -12.73 12.31
C ARG A 20 8.60 -11.23 12.49
N ALA A 21 7.56 -10.63 11.89
CA ALA A 21 7.21 -9.23 12.06
C ALA A 21 6.85 -8.93 13.52
N TYR A 22 6.04 -9.78 14.16
CA TYR A 22 5.73 -9.67 15.58
C TYR A 22 6.98 -9.78 16.46
N ALA A 23 7.85 -10.75 16.22
CA ALA A 23 9.11 -10.90 16.95
C ALA A 23 10.00 -9.67 16.80
N ASN A 24 10.08 -9.10 15.60
CA ASN A 24 10.85 -7.89 15.35
C ASN A 24 10.24 -6.67 16.04
N ALA A 25 8.93 -6.51 16.03
CA ALA A 25 8.24 -5.44 16.75
C ALA A 25 8.51 -5.54 18.27
N ALA A 26 8.44 -6.74 18.83
CA ALA A 26 8.73 -6.97 20.25
C ALA A 26 10.19 -6.61 20.63
N ARG A 27 11.18 -7.06 19.84
CA ARG A 27 12.60 -6.75 20.04
C ARG A 27 12.89 -5.25 20.00
N ASN A 28 12.10 -4.49 19.27
CA ASN A 28 12.25 -3.04 19.13
C ASN A 28 11.34 -2.24 20.08
N GLY A 29 10.62 -2.90 21.00
CA GLY A 29 9.70 -2.22 21.93
C GLY A 29 8.46 -1.63 21.25
N LEU A 30 8.07 -2.13 20.07
CA LEU A 30 6.99 -1.60 19.24
C LEU A 30 5.74 -2.50 19.22
N ARG A 31 5.72 -3.56 20.04
CA ARG A 31 4.64 -4.56 20.03
C ARG A 31 3.25 -3.95 20.24
N GLY A 32 3.14 -2.93 21.08
CA GLY A 32 1.88 -2.22 21.34
C GLY A 32 1.43 -1.23 20.27
N ARG A 33 2.23 -1.04 19.21
CA ARG A 33 1.94 -0.13 18.09
C ARG A 33 1.83 -0.85 16.75
N CYS A 34 2.03 -2.17 16.74
CA CYS A 34 2.05 -2.95 15.51
C CYS A 34 1.08 -4.12 15.63
N GLU A 35 0.23 -4.26 14.66
CA GLU A 35 -0.65 -5.40 14.42
C GLU A 35 -0.32 -6.00 13.06
N PHE A 36 -0.30 -7.33 12.94
CA PHE A 36 0.03 -8.00 11.69
C PHE A 36 -0.98 -9.13 11.42
N HIS A 37 -1.40 -9.24 10.17
CA HIS A 37 -2.35 -10.25 9.71
C HIS A 37 -1.75 -11.06 8.57
N ALA A 38 -2.01 -12.38 8.58
CA ALA A 38 -1.75 -13.23 7.43
C ALA A 38 -2.98 -13.22 6.51
N ALA A 39 -2.82 -12.72 5.28
CA ALA A 39 -3.90 -12.72 4.30
C ALA A 39 -3.36 -12.68 2.87
N ASN A 40 -4.10 -13.30 1.95
CA ASN A 40 -3.81 -13.24 0.52
C ASN A 40 -4.27 -11.90 -0.07
N LEU A 41 -3.32 -11.05 -0.41
CA LEU A 41 -3.58 -9.70 -0.94
C LEU A 41 -4.24 -9.71 -2.33
N PHE A 42 -4.15 -10.81 -3.06
CA PHE A 42 -4.85 -10.96 -4.34
C PHE A 42 -6.37 -11.17 -4.20
N GLU A 43 -6.82 -11.51 -3.00
CA GLU A 43 -8.23 -11.73 -2.64
C GLU A 43 -8.81 -10.58 -1.81
N THR A 44 -8.10 -9.45 -1.73
CA THR A 44 -8.55 -8.28 -0.98
C THR A 44 -9.86 -7.75 -1.54
N THR A 45 -10.83 -7.55 -0.64
CA THR A 45 -12.13 -6.93 -0.91
C THR A 45 -12.28 -5.62 -0.15
N GLU A 46 -13.28 -4.80 -0.50
CA GLU A 46 -13.60 -3.58 0.25
C GLU A 46 -13.87 -3.88 1.73
N ASP A 47 -14.61 -4.95 2.03
CA ASP A 47 -14.91 -5.35 3.40
C ASP A 47 -13.65 -5.78 4.16
N SER A 48 -12.76 -6.56 3.53
CA SER A 48 -11.51 -6.99 4.17
C SER A 48 -10.56 -5.83 4.44
N LEU A 49 -10.52 -4.85 3.54
CA LEU A 49 -9.72 -3.65 3.73
C LEU A 49 -10.33 -2.73 4.82
N ALA A 50 -11.65 -2.59 4.82
CA ALA A 50 -12.38 -1.83 5.85
C ALA A 50 -12.25 -2.43 7.25
N ALA A 51 -12.16 -3.77 7.35
CA ALA A 51 -11.96 -4.48 8.61
C ALA A 51 -10.62 -4.14 9.30
N LEU A 52 -9.62 -3.63 8.56
CA LEU A 52 -8.36 -3.14 9.13
C LEU A 52 -8.54 -1.80 9.88
N GLY A 53 -9.73 -1.23 9.85
CA GLY A 53 -10.04 0.04 10.48
C GLY A 53 -9.68 1.25 9.62
N ARG A 54 -9.57 2.42 10.24
CA ARG A 54 -9.26 3.67 9.54
C ARG A 54 -7.78 3.68 9.11
N LEU A 55 -7.57 3.83 7.82
CA LEU A 55 -6.24 3.96 7.21
C LEU A 55 -5.97 5.42 6.84
N ASP A 56 -5.10 6.10 7.58
CA ASP A 56 -4.68 7.47 7.25
C ASP A 56 -3.70 7.49 6.07
N LYS A 57 -2.82 6.50 5.99
CA LYS A 57 -1.81 6.32 4.94
C LYS A 57 -1.66 4.84 4.61
N LEU A 58 -1.34 4.54 3.36
CA LEU A 58 -1.13 3.17 2.88
C LEU A 58 0.24 3.07 2.20
N LEU A 59 1.02 2.06 2.58
CA LEU A 59 2.22 1.64 1.88
C LEU A 59 1.93 0.29 1.21
N ILE A 60 2.14 0.21 -0.09
CA ILE A 60 1.99 -1.00 -0.89
C ILE A 60 3.37 -1.39 -1.44
N ASP A 61 3.80 -2.61 -1.19
CA ASP A 61 5.03 -3.20 -1.73
C ASP A 61 4.74 -4.65 -2.16
N PRO A 62 4.05 -4.83 -3.29
CA PRO A 62 3.52 -6.12 -3.71
C PRO A 62 4.56 -6.93 -4.50
N PRO A 63 4.29 -8.22 -4.74
CA PRO A 63 5.04 -9.00 -5.71
C PRO A 63 4.90 -8.44 -7.14
N ARG A 64 5.61 -9.05 -8.11
CA ARG A 64 5.70 -8.57 -9.50
C ARG A 64 4.35 -8.43 -10.22
N GLU A 65 3.34 -9.14 -9.78
CA GLU A 65 1.97 -9.11 -10.29
C GLU A 65 1.22 -7.82 -9.96
N GLY A 66 1.76 -7.03 -9.01
CA GLY A 66 1.13 -5.81 -8.52
C GLY A 66 0.07 -6.07 -7.45
N ALA A 67 -0.72 -5.06 -7.13
CA ALA A 67 -1.72 -5.08 -6.06
C ALA A 67 -3.11 -4.64 -6.53
N ILE A 68 -3.54 -5.06 -7.71
CA ILE A 68 -4.78 -4.59 -8.34
C ILE A 68 -6.02 -4.82 -7.45
N ALA A 69 -6.08 -5.93 -6.71
CA ALA A 69 -7.20 -6.21 -5.81
C ALA A 69 -7.23 -5.21 -4.65
N VAL A 70 -6.08 -4.91 -4.03
CA VAL A 70 -5.96 -3.92 -2.97
C VAL A 70 -6.37 -2.54 -3.47
N VAL A 71 -5.87 -2.12 -4.64
CA VAL A 71 -6.18 -0.82 -5.23
C VAL A 71 -7.67 -0.69 -5.53
N LYS A 72 -8.30 -1.72 -6.08
CA LYS A 72 -9.74 -1.74 -6.35
C LYS A 72 -10.59 -1.73 -5.08
N ALA A 73 -10.09 -2.31 -3.99
CA ALA A 73 -10.77 -2.37 -2.70
C ALA A 73 -10.77 -1.01 -1.95
N ILE A 74 -9.98 -0.03 -2.38
CA ILE A 74 -9.96 1.29 -1.75
C ILE A 74 -11.30 2.01 -1.99
N ASP A 75 -11.97 2.40 -0.91
CA ASP A 75 -13.16 3.26 -0.96
C ASP A 75 -12.73 4.69 -1.37
N PRO A 76 -13.25 5.25 -2.47
CA PRO A 76 -12.89 6.60 -2.91
C PRO A 76 -13.20 7.70 -1.88
N SER A 77 -14.22 7.49 -1.05
CA SER A 77 -14.67 8.49 -0.07
C SER A 77 -13.92 8.41 1.27
N ARG A 78 -13.46 7.22 1.67
CA ARG A 78 -12.89 6.94 3.00
C ARG A 78 -11.48 6.36 2.97
N GLY A 79 -10.93 6.08 1.78
CA GLY A 79 -9.59 5.55 1.63
C GLY A 79 -8.49 6.46 2.20
N PRO A 80 -7.24 6.02 2.26
CA PRO A 80 -6.13 6.78 2.84
C PRO A 80 -5.90 8.10 2.13
N SER A 81 -5.46 9.14 2.86
CA SER A 81 -5.13 10.43 2.26
C SER A 81 -3.90 10.38 1.36
N ARG A 82 -3.02 9.40 1.60
CA ARG A 82 -1.76 9.24 0.87
C ARG A 82 -1.43 7.77 0.70
N ILE A 83 -1.00 7.39 -0.51
CA ILE A 83 -0.54 6.05 -0.85
C ILE A 83 0.89 6.15 -1.36
N VAL A 84 1.79 5.35 -0.80
CA VAL A 84 3.12 5.10 -1.36
C VAL A 84 3.10 3.70 -1.96
N TYR A 85 3.43 3.59 -3.23
CA TYR A 85 3.48 2.33 -3.95
C TYR A 85 4.91 2.07 -4.40
N VAL A 86 5.51 0.99 -3.89
CA VAL A 86 6.81 0.49 -4.32
C VAL A 86 6.58 -0.68 -5.27
N SER A 87 7.33 -0.80 -6.35
CA SER A 87 7.16 -1.89 -7.30
C SER A 87 8.46 -2.22 -8.03
N CYS A 88 8.76 -3.50 -8.10
CA CYS A 88 9.83 -4.03 -8.96
C CYS A 88 9.37 -4.25 -10.42
N ASN A 89 8.12 -3.92 -10.77
CA ASN A 89 7.57 -4.03 -12.11
C ASN A 89 6.81 -2.76 -12.51
N PRO A 90 7.44 -1.85 -13.28
CA PRO A 90 6.80 -0.59 -13.70
C PRO A 90 5.49 -0.76 -14.48
N ALA A 91 5.32 -1.87 -15.21
CA ALA A 91 4.10 -2.10 -15.99
C ALA A 91 2.89 -2.38 -15.09
N THR A 92 3.06 -3.17 -14.04
CA THR A 92 1.99 -3.42 -13.07
C THR A 92 1.72 -2.19 -12.21
N LEU A 93 2.76 -1.42 -11.86
CA LEU A 93 2.57 -0.12 -11.20
C LEU A 93 1.74 0.83 -12.08
N ALA A 94 2.03 0.92 -13.38
CA ALA A 94 1.28 1.80 -14.29
C ALA A 94 -0.19 1.38 -14.40
N ARG A 95 -0.48 0.07 -14.46
CA ARG A 95 -1.85 -0.47 -14.46
C ARG A 95 -2.60 -0.10 -13.17
N ASP A 96 -1.98 -0.31 -12.02
CA ASP A 96 -2.59 -0.07 -10.71
C ASP A 96 -2.75 1.45 -10.46
N ALA A 97 -1.77 2.26 -10.92
CA ALA A 97 -1.83 3.71 -10.88
C ALA A 97 -3.00 4.28 -11.71
N ALA A 98 -3.30 3.67 -12.87
CA ALA A 98 -4.44 4.08 -13.68
C ALA A 98 -5.77 3.94 -12.90
N VAL A 99 -5.95 2.86 -12.15
CA VAL A 99 -7.14 2.68 -11.28
C VAL A 99 -7.15 3.72 -10.16
N LEU A 100 -6.02 3.96 -9.49
CA LEU A 100 -5.94 4.98 -8.43
C LEU A 100 -6.34 6.37 -8.95
N VAL A 101 -5.83 6.75 -10.12
CA VAL A 101 -6.04 8.09 -10.67
C VAL A 101 -7.42 8.25 -11.30
N HIS A 102 -7.86 7.28 -12.10
CA HIS A 102 -9.08 7.44 -12.89
C HIS A 102 -10.35 6.96 -12.18
N GLU A 103 -10.23 6.05 -11.20
CA GLU A 103 -11.40 5.44 -10.56
C GLU A 103 -11.48 5.74 -9.06
N LYS A 104 -10.34 5.98 -8.39
CA LYS A 104 -10.29 6.11 -6.92
C LYS A 104 -10.06 7.53 -6.42
N GLY A 105 -9.95 8.52 -7.32
CA GLY A 105 -9.84 9.92 -6.96
C GLY A 105 -8.49 10.32 -6.34
N TYR A 106 -7.41 9.67 -6.78
CA TYR A 106 -6.05 10.06 -6.41
C TYR A 106 -5.36 10.78 -7.56
N ARG A 107 -4.43 11.68 -7.24
CA ARG A 107 -3.48 12.24 -8.19
C ARG A 107 -2.10 11.64 -7.95
N LEU A 108 -1.34 11.42 -9.01
CA LEU A 108 0.07 11.09 -8.91
C LEU A 108 0.86 12.35 -8.51
N ALA A 109 1.36 12.39 -7.28
CA ALA A 109 2.08 13.55 -6.76
C ALA A 109 3.57 13.51 -7.07
N ALA A 110 4.18 12.31 -7.06
CA ALA A 110 5.57 12.10 -7.39
C ALA A 110 5.80 10.67 -7.85
N ALA A 111 6.82 10.47 -8.70
CA ALA A 111 7.32 9.15 -9.05
C ALA A 111 8.85 9.21 -9.21
N GLY A 112 9.50 8.09 -8.92
CA GLY A 112 10.93 7.94 -9.04
C GLY A 112 11.33 6.49 -9.21
N ILE A 113 12.60 6.27 -9.54
CA ILE A 113 13.20 4.96 -9.65
C ILE A 113 14.42 4.86 -8.75
N ALA A 114 14.64 3.65 -8.22
CA ALA A 114 15.85 3.28 -7.50
C ALA A 114 16.54 2.12 -8.23
N ASN A 115 17.75 2.35 -8.71
CA ASN A 115 18.56 1.30 -9.33
C ASN A 115 19.31 0.53 -8.25
N MET A 116 18.63 -0.42 -7.63
CA MET A 116 19.19 -1.28 -6.57
C MET A 116 19.94 -2.50 -7.11
N PHE A 117 19.76 -2.81 -8.39
CA PHE A 117 20.35 -3.97 -9.07
C PHE A 117 21.10 -3.50 -10.33
N PRO A 118 22.24 -2.78 -10.19
CA PRO A 118 22.97 -2.26 -11.33
C PRO A 118 23.40 -3.38 -12.29
N GLN A 119 23.38 -3.11 -13.59
CA GLN A 119 23.66 -4.05 -14.67
C GLN A 119 22.61 -5.17 -14.87
N THR A 120 21.44 -5.03 -14.29
CA THR A 120 20.27 -5.88 -14.56
C THR A 120 19.12 -5.05 -15.14
N SER A 121 18.09 -5.71 -15.67
CA SER A 121 16.84 -5.05 -16.10
C SER A 121 15.90 -4.73 -14.92
N HIS A 122 16.30 -5.00 -13.69
CA HIS A 122 15.47 -4.79 -12.51
C HIS A 122 15.65 -3.37 -11.97
N VAL A 123 14.55 -2.64 -11.88
CA VAL A 123 14.48 -1.34 -11.22
C VAL A 123 13.35 -1.36 -10.21
N GLU A 124 13.57 -0.70 -9.09
CA GLU A 124 12.50 -0.40 -8.15
C GLU A 124 11.88 0.95 -8.51
N SER A 125 10.59 0.97 -8.67
CA SER A 125 9.82 2.19 -8.90
C SER A 125 9.09 2.56 -7.62
N VAL A 126 9.04 3.85 -7.29
CA VAL A 126 8.29 4.38 -6.14
C VAL A 126 7.37 5.47 -6.65
N ALA A 127 6.10 5.37 -6.32
CA ALA A 127 5.09 6.36 -6.66
C ALA A 127 4.36 6.84 -5.40
N LEU A 128 4.12 8.15 -5.33
CA LEU A 128 3.33 8.79 -4.30
C LEU A 128 2.02 9.26 -4.90
N PHE A 129 0.93 8.80 -4.34
CA PHE A 129 -0.41 9.26 -4.68
C PHE A 129 -1.00 10.01 -3.49
N GLU A 130 -1.69 11.09 -3.77
CA GLU A 130 -2.45 11.87 -2.80
C GLU A 130 -3.91 11.93 -3.22
N ARG A 131 -4.82 11.84 -2.27
CA ARG A 131 -6.24 11.99 -2.55
C ARG A 131 -6.49 13.39 -3.11
N ASP A 132 -7.19 13.46 -4.22
CA ASP A 132 -7.63 14.71 -4.81
C ASP A 132 -8.97 15.11 -4.18
N PRO A 133 -9.02 16.18 -3.40
CA PRO A 133 -10.27 16.62 -2.78
C PRO A 133 -11.32 17.07 -3.81
N GLU A 134 -10.91 17.45 -5.03
CA GLU A 134 -11.80 17.89 -6.08
C GLU A 134 -12.38 16.73 -6.90
N ALA A 135 -11.66 15.59 -6.99
CA ALA A 135 -12.12 14.42 -7.73
C ALA A 135 -13.33 13.72 -7.08
N CYS A 136 -13.53 13.90 -5.77
CA CYS A 136 -14.68 13.34 -5.05
C CYS A 136 -15.94 14.22 -5.09
N GLY A 137 -15.87 15.42 -5.69
CA GLY A 137 -16.97 16.39 -5.74
C GLY A 137 -17.76 16.44 -7.05
N GLY A 138 -17.39 15.63 -8.03
CA GLY A 138 -17.96 15.69 -9.38
C GLY A 138 -19.05 14.68 -9.69
N ALA A 139 -20.09 14.59 -8.85
CA ALA A 139 -21.36 13.98 -9.22
C ALA A 139 -22.48 14.96 -8.84
N VAL A 140 -22.81 15.85 -9.78
CA VAL A 140 -24.06 16.58 -9.82
C VAL A 140 -24.90 15.97 -10.92
#